data_a625a29c8b2810ccb02c45aad7f48cf3
#
_entry.id   a625a29c8b2810ccb02c45aad7f48cf3
#
_cell.length_a   1.000
_cell.length_b   1.000
_cell.length_c   1.000
_cell.angle_alpha   90.00
_cell.angle_beta   90.00
_cell.angle_gamma   90.00
#
_symmetry.space_group_name_H-M   'P 1'
#
loop_
_entity.id
_entity.type
_entity.pdbx_description
1 polymer ?
#
loop_
_entity_poly.entity_id
_entity_poly.type
_entity_poly.pdbx_seq_one_letter_code
_entity_poly.pdbx_strand_id
1 'polypeptide(L)'
;MKKTTFTCFLALLCLFGSKLYAQVASPPATVEPENTPAPVVVYFEVRQKDAYRMDSLVVRLDDSQIGGQAQKNLIKLRSGNFFEGVFPGSEGIAHIVTENIKRPAYLSLGTEKSPFLNQYVVFPGDSIKVQLDTYRNQVVFSGPSAPLFRCQRELHLLMAERSFATDIRMGFNSPENLETYLSKEGKRKQFIQSQKQFGSHTHVYVRKEQDLAILESTFSDGYEDRILEVITRYQGILPADRLHIIKANYLGRLRFSRLKTFNNAIAYALRSDDPEHRKVLAAFFKEHDKADIIDDIPEQAIISSPSYQQYLITRARSYAYLHGTSIFAQIRDMPNGTVKDHLAARYICEEFDQLEKGDLKTKEALTFINSPRPKEALEALLSSLGQGQVLQGAVFTGLDGKPMDLSTLKGKVLLLDFWYTGCKACINFFSSRISKIEEHFKDNPTFQMVSISADKDRTRWIRSIESGRYTSHNALNLYTGGKGFQHSFLENMDISAFPRLILVAKDGTIRQAGGLKQPLEDMIKLIEEALPNKNNPDTLTLQ
;
A
#
# COMPACT_ATOMS: atom_id res chain seq x y z
N MET A 1 -2.46 -69.68 -47.59
CA MET A 1 -2.26 -70.35 -46.30
C MET A 1 -2.61 -69.33 -45.25
N LYS A 2 -3.49 -69.65 -44.42
CA LYS A 2 -4.41 -69.01 -43.49
C LYS A 2 -4.03 -67.65 -42.92
N LYS A 3 -4.84 -66.62 -43.22
CA LYS A 3 -5.02 -65.37 -42.53
C LYS A 3 -5.83 -65.61 -41.27
N THR A 4 -5.43 -65.05 -40.16
CA THR A 4 -6.26 -64.96 -38.95
C THR A 4 -6.36 -63.49 -38.54
N THR A 5 -7.53 -62.95 -38.74
CA THR A 5 -8.02 -61.66 -38.28
C THR A 5 -8.27 -61.72 -36.80
N PHE A 6 -7.79 -60.72 -36.02
CA PHE A 6 -8.16 -60.55 -34.63
C PHE A 6 -8.85 -59.19 -34.47
N THR A 7 -10.13 -59.30 -34.23
CA THR A 7 -11.04 -58.16 -33.94
C THR A 7 -10.88 -57.83 -32.44
N CYS A 8 -10.52 -56.62 -32.12
CA CYS A 8 -10.43 -56.15 -30.73
C CYS A 8 -11.64 -55.27 -30.42
N PHE A 9 -12.44 -55.73 -29.50
CA PHE A 9 -13.61 -55.08 -28.91
C PHE A 9 -13.15 -53.91 -28.02
N LEU A 10 -13.71 -52.73 -28.28
CA LEU A 10 -13.51 -51.54 -27.44
C LEU A 10 -14.57 -51.59 -26.32
N ALA A 11 -14.19 -52.00 -25.11
CA ALA A 11 -15.01 -51.88 -23.94
C ALA A 11 -14.72 -50.55 -23.24
N LEU A 12 -15.72 -49.68 -23.21
CA LEU A 12 -15.76 -48.43 -22.49
C LEU A 12 -15.93 -48.73 -20.99
N LEU A 13 -14.90 -48.59 -20.18
CA LEU A 13 -14.96 -48.62 -18.72
C LEU A 13 -14.74 -47.21 -18.19
N CYS A 14 -15.84 -46.57 -17.82
CA CYS A 14 -15.81 -45.37 -16.96
C CYS A 14 -15.39 -45.81 -15.55
N LEU A 15 -14.14 -45.59 -15.21
CA LEU A 15 -13.66 -45.69 -13.83
C LEU A 15 -13.65 -44.27 -13.22
N PHE A 16 -14.60 -44.07 -12.31
CA PHE A 16 -14.56 -43.00 -11.34
C PHE A 16 -13.33 -43.18 -10.46
N GLY A 17 -12.25 -42.48 -10.79
CA GLY A 17 -11.09 -42.40 -9.91
C GLY A 17 -11.33 -41.33 -8.84
N SER A 18 -11.86 -41.74 -7.70
CA SER A 18 -11.76 -41.01 -6.45
C SER A 18 -10.28 -40.90 -6.08
N LYS A 19 -9.66 -39.76 -6.37
CA LYS A 19 -8.34 -39.45 -5.80
C LYS A 19 -8.51 -39.30 -4.29
N LEU A 20 -8.11 -40.33 -3.53
CA LEU A 20 -7.76 -40.16 -2.13
C LEU A 20 -6.62 -39.14 -2.06
N TYR A 21 -6.94 -37.90 -1.70
CA TYR A 21 -5.93 -36.96 -1.21
C TYR A 21 -5.49 -37.53 0.16
N ALA A 22 -4.33 -38.18 0.17
CA ALA A 22 -3.62 -38.36 1.43
C ALA A 22 -3.44 -36.97 2.05
N GLN A 23 -3.95 -36.76 3.25
CA GLN A 23 -3.61 -35.62 4.09
C GLN A 23 -2.09 -35.70 4.33
N VAL A 24 -1.33 -35.02 3.47
CA VAL A 24 0.07 -34.71 3.76
C VAL A 24 -0.01 -33.72 4.92
N ALA A 25 0.45 -34.14 6.09
CA ALA A 25 0.61 -33.26 7.23
C ALA A 25 1.37 -32.02 6.75
N SER A 26 0.81 -30.83 7.02
CA SER A 26 1.45 -29.57 6.68
C SER A 26 2.89 -29.61 7.21
N PRO A 27 3.90 -29.26 6.40
CA PRO A 27 5.26 -29.18 6.92
C PRO A 27 5.27 -28.21 8.11
N PRO A 28 6.04 -28.47 9.16
CA PRO A 28 6.14 -27.56 10.29
C PRO A 28 6.53 -26.19 9.77
N ALA A 29 5.92 -25.13 10.32
CA ALA A 29 6.20 -23.77 9.97
C ALA A 29 7.72 -23.55 9.99
N THR A 30 8.28 -23.21 8.84
CA THR A 30 9.72 -22.90 8.75
C THR A 30 9.94 -21.66 9.58
N VAL A 31 10.66 -21.80 10.69
CA VAL A 31 11.11 -20.67 11.51
C VAL A 31 11.96 -19.79 10.61
N GLU A 32 11.54 -18.54 10.42
CA GLU A 32 12.34 -17.57 9.66
C GLU A 32 13.72 -17.50 10.30
N PRO A 33 14.83 -17.63 9.54
CA PRO A 33 16.17 -17.53 10.09
C PRO A 33 16.35 -16.10 10.64
N GLU A 34 16.35 -15.94 11.95
CA GLU A 34 16.70 -14.68 12.60
C GLU A 34 18.22 -14.51 12.53
N ASN A 35 18.66 -13.50 11.80
CA ASN A 35 20.04 -13.05 11.88
C ASN A 35 20.32 -12.43 13.26
N THR A 36 21.56 -12.45 13.70
CA THR A 36 21.97 -11.71 14.91
C THR A 36 21.56 -10.24 14.74
N PRO A 37 20.76 -9.67 15.67
CA PRO A 37 20.34 -8.29 15.56
C PRO A 37 21.52 -7.35 15.47
N ALA A 38 21.56 -6.50 14.44
CA ALA A 38 22.62 -5.53 14.25
C ALA A 38 22.09 -4.26 13.57
N PRO A 39 22.68 -3.08 13.84
CA PRO A 39 22.29 -1.84 13.18
C PRO A 39 22.80 -1.79 11.75
N VAL A 40 22.18 -0.94 10.94
CA VAL A 40 22.72 -0.46 9.67
C VAL A 40 23.46 0.84 9.92
N VAL A 41 24.70 0.92 9.44
CA VAL A 41 25.56 2.09 9.61
C VAL A 41 25.72 2.81 8.27
N VAL A 42 25.38 4.09 8.22
CA VAL A 42 25.53 4.91 7.02
C VAL A 42 26.38 6.14 7.34
N TYR A 43 27.50 6.24 6.66
CA TYR A 43 28.32 7.43 6.62
C TYR A 43 27.91 8.26 5.42
N PHE A 44 27.24 9.38 5.65
CA PHE A 44 26.72 10.23 4.60
C PHE A 44 27.56 11.49 4.47
N GLU A 45 27.95 11.81 3.25
CA GLU A 45 28.70 13.00 2.88
C GLU A 45 28.04 13.65 1.66
N VAL A 46 27.75 14.97 1.74
CA VAL A 46 27.14 15.71 0.65
C VAL A 46 27.96 16.93 0.28
N ARG A 47 28.28 17.04 -1.00
CA ARG A 47 28.73 18.27 -1.65
C ARG A 47 27.55 18.93 -2.32
N GLN A 48 27.17 20.15 -1.88
CA GLN A 48 25.92 20.75 -2.28
C GLN A 48 26.07 22.17 -2.81
N LYS A 49 25.15 22.55 -3.71
CA LYS A 49 25.01 23.92 -4.20
C LYS A 49 24.31 24.78 -3.17
N ASP A 50 24.71 26.05 -3.02
CA ASP A 50 24.08 26.98 -2.08
C ASP A 50 22.57 27.13 -2.30
N ALA A 51 22.13 27.10 -3.55
CA ALA A 51 20.70 27.19 -3.91
C ALA A 51 19.85 25.98 -3.44
N TYR A 52 20.48 24.86 -3.08
CA TYR A 52 19.82 23.60 -2.69
C TYR A 52 20.41 23.03 -1.40
N ARG A 53 20.84 23.90 -0.51
CA ARG A 53 21.47 23.50 0.74
C ARG A 53 20.52 22.70 1.62
N MET A 54 20.94 21.50 1.99
CA MET A 54 20.25 20.66 2.96
C MET A 54 20.90 20.86 4.32
N ASP A 55 20.11 21.24 5.30
CA ASP A 55 20.55 21.34 6.69
C ASP A 55 20.24 20.05 7.49
N SER A 56 19.40 19.19 6.91
CA SER A 56 18.98 17.94 7.53
C SER A 56 18.68 16.85 6.52
N LEU A 57 18.83 15.63 6.96
CA LEU A 57 18.57 14.40 6.21
C LEU A 57 17.40 13.65 6.86
N VAL A 58 16.43 13.26 6.06
CA VAL A 58 15.37 12.34 6.47
C VAL A 58 15.84 10.93 6.21
N VAL A 59 15.86 10.14 7.26
CA VAL A 59 16.15 8.70 7.22
C VAL A 59 14.86 7.96 7.51
N ARG A 60 14.45 7.07 6.60
CA ARG A 60 13.34 6.14 6.83
C ARG A 60 13.88 4.73 6.75
N LEU A 61 13.55 3.93 7.75
CA LEU A 61 13.83 2.50 7.79
C LEU A 61 12.51 1.77 7.98
N ASP A 62 12.16 0.95 7.02
CA ASP A 62 10.96 0.13 7.03
C ASP A 62 11.36 -1.34 7.12
N ASP A 63 11.15 -1.94 8.27
CA ASP A 63 11.34 -3.38 8.53
C ASP A 63 10.01 -4.13 8.63
N SER A 64 8.89 -3.39 8.46
CA SER A 64 7.54 -3.95 8.46
C SER A 64 7.25 -4.65 7.12
N GLN A 65 7.15 -5.97 7.16
CA GLN A 65 6.74 -6.76 5.99
C GLN A 65 5.21 -6.94 5.92
N ILE A 66 4.52 -6.73 7.04
CA ILE A 66 3.06 -6.90 7.18
C ILE A 66 2.55 -5.78 8.07
N GLY A 67 2.04 -4.70 7.47
CA GLY A 67 1.55 -3.53 8.21
C GLY A 67 2.64 -2.83 9.04
N GLY A 68 2.26 -1.76 9.72
CA GLY A 68 3.16 -0.97 10.56
C GLY A 68 3.71 0.26 9.84
N GLN A 69 4.27 1.16 10.63
CA GLN A 69 4.84 2.41 10.13
C GLN A 69 6.36 2.32 10.05
N ALA A 70 6.93 2.83 8.94
CA ALA A 70 8.36 2.98 8.83
C ALA A 70 8.91 3.94 9.89
N GLN A 71 10.00 3.57 10.56
CA GLN A 71 10.72 4.47 11.45
C GLN A 71 11.25 5.66 10.65
N LYS A 72 10.96 6.86 11.10
CA LYS A 72 11.38 8.11 10.44
C LYS A 72 12.18 8.97 11.40
N ASN A 73 13.44 9.21 11.06
CA ASN A 73 14.35 10.05 11.80
C ASN A 73 14.80 11.26 10.98
N LEU A 74 14.87 12.44 11.61
CA LEU A 74 15.43 13.65 11.03
C LEU A 74 16.81 13.89 11.65
N ILE A 75 17.85 13.86 10.80
CA ILE A 75 19.23 14.02 11.24
C ILE A 75 19.78 15.32 10.69
N LYS A 76 20.28 16.20 11.59
CA LYS A 76 20.97 17.43 11.19
C LYS A 76 22.33 17.10 10.59
N LEU A 77 22.65 17.72 9.47
CA LEU A 77 23.97 17.64 8.87
C LEU A 77 24.95 18.52 9.64
N ARG A 78 26.17 18.03 9.81
CA ARG A 78 27.29 18.79 10.39
C ARG A 78 28.17 19.27 9.26
N SER A 79 28.77 20.48 9.40
CA SER A 79 29.80 20.96 8.47
C SER A 79 31.11 20.20 8.69
N GLY A 80 31.85 19.93 7.61
CA GLY A 80 33.17 19.30 7.67
C GLY A 80 33.31 18.07 6.77
N ASN A 81 34.52 17.56 6.69
CA ASN A 81 34.83 16.31 5.98
C ASN A 81 34.66 15.13 6.92
N PHE A 82 34.09 14.04 6.42
CA PHE A 82 33.89 12.83 7.19
C PHE A 82 35.20 12.08 7.41
N PHE A 83 36.06 12.06 6.40
CA PHE A 83 37.43 11.59 6.47
C PHE A 83 38.32 12.65 5.86
N GLU A 84 39.41 12.98 6.53
CA GLU A 84 40.37 13.97 6.07
C GLU A 84 40.79 13.73 4.63
N GLY A 85 40.63 14.73 3.77
CA GLY A 85 41.18 14.76 2.42
C GLY A 85 40.40 14.03 1.33
N VAL A 86 39.27 13.37 1.61
CA VAL A 86 38.55 12.61 0.58
C VAL A 86 37.71 13.49 -0.35
N PHE A 87 37.06 14.52 0.18
CA PHE A 87 36.36 15.57 -0.58
C PHE A 87 36.61 16.95 0.04
N PRO A 88 37.64 17.68 -0.42
CA PRO A 88 37.83 19.06 0.03
C PRO A 88 36.58 19.88 -0.36
N GLY A 89 35.94 20.50 0.61
CA GLY A 89 34.73 21.28 0.40
C GLY A 89 33.41 20.52 0.54
N SER A 90 33.40 19.33 1.13
CA SER A 90 32.17 18.70 1.61
C SER A 90 31.52 19.57 2.66
N GLU A 91 30.26 19.96 2.41
CA GLU A 91 29.58 20.95 3.25
C GLU A 91 28.66 20.33 4.30
N GLY A 92 28.33 19.04 4.15
CA GLY A 92 27.45 18.35 5.06
C GLY A 92 27.82 16.88 5.26
N ILE A 93 27.91 16.48 6.51
CA ILE A 93 28.18 15.08 6.91
C ILE A 93 27.16 14.60 7.92
N ALA A 94 26.85 13.30 7.89
CA ALA A 94 26.07 12.63 8.91
C ALA A 94 26.61 11.21 9.15
N HIS A 95 26.64 10.80 10.42
CA HIS A 95 26.83 9.43 10.83
C HIS A 95 25.52 8.90 11.34
N ILE A 96 24.97 7.90 10.67
CA ILE A 96 23.66 7.34 10.93
C ILE A 96 23.86 5.92 11.42
N VAL A 97 23.38 5.62 12.60
CA VAL A 97 23.30 4.28 13.16
C VAL A 97 21.81 4.03 13.44
N THR A 98 21.26 3.03 12.80
CA THR A 98 19.86 2.67 13.02
C THR A 98 19.69 1.90 14.34
N GLU A 99 18.48 1.65 14.75
CA GLU A 99 18.20 0.60 15.70
C GLU A 99 18.62 -0.77 15.12
N ASN A 100 18.80 -1.76 15.99
CA ASN A 100 19.12 -3.11 15.55
C ASN A 100 17.95 -3.71 14.78
N ILE A 101 18.21 -4.14 13.56
CA ILE A 101 17.27 -4.91 12.77
C ILE A 101 17.63 -6.40 12.83
N LYS A 102 16.63 -7.26 12.81
CA LYS A 102 16.80 -8.72 12.81
C LYS A 102 16.67 -9.32 11.41
N ARG A 103 16.16 -8.55 10.47
CA ARG A 103 15.73 -8.99 9.14
C ARG A 103 16.06 -7.95 8.08
N PRO A 104 15.96 -8.31 6.79
CA PRO A 104 16.04 -7.34 5.71
C PRO A 104 15.02 -6.21 5.91
N ALA A 105 15.48 -4.98 5.75
CA ALA A 105 14.69 -3.76 5.87
C ALA A 105 14.89 -2.87 4.64
N TYR A 106 14.08 -1.82 4.50
CA TYR A 106 14.09 -0.92 3.36
C TYR A 106 14.50 0.48 3.81
N LEU A 107 15.70 0.88 3.42
CA LEU A 107 16.29 2.18 3.76
C LEU A 107 15.97 3.23 2.70
N SER A 108 15.48 4.39 3.13
CA SER A 108 15.39 5.58 2.30
C SER A 108 16.11 6.75 2.95
N LEU A 109 16.91 7.47 2.15
CA LEU A 109 17.66 8.65 2.57
C LEU A 109 17.34 9.81 1.63
N GLY A 110 17.07 10.99 2.19
CA GLY A 110 16.82 12.16 1.35
C GLY A 110 16.32 13.38 2.08
N THR A 111 15.63 14.24 1.35
CA THR A 111 14.86 15.33 1.91
C THR A 111 13.43 14.86 2.21
N GLU A 112 12.66 15.69 2.92
CA GLU A 112 11.24 15.43 3.17
C GLU A 112 10.43 15.19 1.87
N LYS A 113 10.83 15.91 0.80
CA LYS A 113 10.11 15.88 -0.49
C LYS A 113 10.67 14.88 -1.50
N SER A 114 11.95 14.56 -1.41
CA SER A 114 12.62 13.75 -2.43
C SER A 114 13.75 12.92 -1.82
N PRO A 115 13.60 11.61 -1.77
CA PRO A 115 14.69 10.71 -1.40
C PRO A 115 15.66 10.56 -2.57
N PHE A 116 16.98 10.55 -2.31
CA PHE A 116 18.01 10.15 -3.29
C PHE A 116 18.38 8.68 -3.20
N LEU A 117 18.19 8.04 -2.06
CA LEU A 117 18.06 6.60 -1.93
C LEU A 117 16.62 6.30 -1.53
N ASN A 118 15.94 5.48 -2.31
CA ASN A 118 14.54 5.17 -2.07
C ASN A 118 14.34 3.66 -1.99
N GLN A 119 13.97 3.18 -0.80
CA GLN A 119 13.68 1.77 -0.54
C GLN A 119 14.81 0.82 -0.98
N TYR A 120 16.03 1.10 -0.58
CA TYR A 120 17.15 0.18 -0.72
C TYR A 120 17.04 -0.93 0.31
N VAL A 121 17.11 -2.18 -0.14
CA VAL A 121 17.18 -3.33 0.77
C VAL A 121 18.48 -3.29 1.53
N VAL A 122 18.41 -3.37 2.83
CA VAL A 122 19.56 -3.44 3.75
C VAL A 122 19.40 -4.63 4.70
N PHE A 123 20.52 -5.11 5.20
CA PHE A 123 20.58 -6.30 6.06
C PHE A 123 21.22 -5.95 7.41
N PRO A 124 20.96 -6.73 8.47
CA PRO A 124 21.63 -6.56 9.76
C PRO A 124 23.15 -6.50 9.58
N GLY A 125 23.78 -5.47 10.15
CA GLY A 125 25.21 -5.24 10.10
C GLY A 125 25.75 -4.59 8.83
N ASP A 126 24.89 -4.19 7.88
CA ASP A 126 25.35 -3.45 6.70
C ASP A 126 25.99 -2.13 7.08
N SER A 127 27.14 -1.83 6.43
CA SER A 127 27.90 -0.60 6.62
C SER A 127 28.28 0.00 5.27
N ILE A 128 27.90 1.26 5.06
CA ILE A 128 28.04 1.95 3.77
C ILE A 128 28.44 3.41 3.95
N LYS A 129 29.36 3.88 3.13
CA LYS A 129 29.62 5.31 2.91
C LYS A 129 28.89 5.74 1.64
N VAL A 130 28.03 6.76 1.76
CA VAL A 130 27.28 7.36 0.66
C VAL A 130 27.78 8.78 0.44
N GLN A 131 28.34 9.04 -0.72
CA GLN A 131 28.81 10.36 -1.12
C GLN A 131 27.91 10.91 -2.21
N LEU A 132 27.25 12.05 -1.95
CA LEU A 132 26.35 12.73 -2.87
C LEU A 132 27.00 14.01 -3.36
N ASP A 133 27.22 14.15 -4.67
CA ASP A 133 27.62 15.37 -5.33
C ASP A 133 26.42 15.98 -6.07
N THR A 134 25.82 17.03 -5.51
CA THR A 134 24.64 17.69 -6.11
C THR A 134 25.04 18.60 -7.29
N TYR A 135 26.33 18.96 -7.44
CA TYR A 135 26.80 19.70 -8.62
C TYR A 135 26.80 18.83 -9.87
N ARG A 136 27.21 17.55 -9.71
CA ARG A 136 27.31 16.56 -10.80
C ARG A 136 26.14 15.61 -10.85
N ASN A 137 25.23 15.68 -9.88
CA ASN A 137 24.14 14.73 -9.71
C ASN A 137 24.62 13.26 -9.62
N GLN A 138 25.68 13.04 -8.85
CA GLN A 138 26.33 11.73 -8.70
C GLN A 138 26.21 11.21 -7.28
N VAL A 139 26.03 9.90 -7.16
CA VAL A 139 26.09 9.17 -5.90
C VAL A 139 27.18 8.12 -6.01
N VAL A 140 28.08 8.08 -5.04
CA VAL A 140 29.16 7.09 -4.95
C VAL A 140 28.99 6.28 -3.68
N PHE A 141 29.17 4.97 -3.79
CA PHE A 141 29.11 4.03 -2.69
C PHE A 141 30.49 3.42 -2.43
N SER A 142 30.92 3.43 -1.17
CA SER A 142 32.13 2.81 -0.69
C SER A 142 31.92 2.11 0.66
N GLY A 143 32.84 1.23 1.05
CA GLY A 143 32.71 0.43 2.27
C GLY A 143 32.20 -1.01 2.01
N PRO A 144 32.03 -1.81 3.07
CA PRO A 144 31.76 -3.24 2.97
C PRO A 144 30.49 -3.56 2.16
N SER A 145 29.43 -2.81 2.34
CA SER A 145 28.13 -3.05 1.65
C SER A 145 28.04 -2.34 0.29
N ALA A 146 29.10 -1.73 -0.23
CA ALA A 146 29.07 -0.99 -1.50
C ALA A 146 28.58 -1.83 -2.70
N PRO A 147 28.97 -3.12 -2.88
CA PRO A 147 28.44 -3.93 -3.98
C PRO A 147 26.91 -4.07 -3.95
N LEU A 148 26.32 -4.25 -2.75
CA LEU A 148 24.88 -4.33 -2.53
C LEU A 148 24.16 -3.04 -3.00
N PHE A 149 24.71 -1.88 -2.65
CA PHE A 149 24.13 -0.59 -3.02
C PHE A 149 24.34 -0.27 -4.52
N ARG A 150 25.46 -0.68 -5.11
CA ARG A 150 25.72 -0.51 -6.55
C ARG A 150 24.73 -1.34 -7.38
N CYS A 151 24.52 -2.61 -7.05
CA CYS A 151 23.53 -3.47 -7.70
C CYS A 151 22.15 -2.79 -7.69
N GLN A 152 21.70 -2.35 -6.54
CA GLN A 152 20.43 -1.69 -6.43
C GLN A 152 20.37 -0.34 -7.16
N ARG A 153 21.49 0.40 -7.22
CA ARG A 153 21.56 1.65 -7.98
C ARG A 153 21.37 1.41 -9.48
N GLU A 154 22.01 0.39 -10.04
CA GLU A 154 21.84 0.02 -11.44
C GLU A 154 20.37 -0.33 -11.73
N LEU A 155 19.75 -1.14 -10.88
CA LEU A 155 18.33 -1.50 -11.00
C LEU A 155 17.39 -0.30 -10.83
N HIS A 156 17.69 0.63 -9.92
CA HIS A 156 16.93 1.88 -9.79
C HIS A 156 17.03 2.75 -11.04
N LEU A 157 18.22 2.87 -11.63
CA LEU A 157 18.41 3.62 -12.87
C LEU A 157 17.65 2.97 -14.03
N LEU A 158 17.66 1.65 -14.12
CA LEU A 158 16.90 0.89 -15.11
C LEU A 158 15.38 1.14 -14.98
N MET A 159 14.85 1.12 -13.74
CA MET A 159 13.43 1.42 -13.49
C MET A 159 13.09 2.89 -13.77
N ALA A 160 14.01 3.81 -13.50
CA ALA A 160 13.84 5.22 -13.85
C ALA A 160 13.84 5.42 -15.37
N GLU A 161 14.78 4.79 -16.10
CA GLU A 161 14.80 4.78 -17.56
C GLU A 161 13.46 4.30 -18.13
N ARG A 162 12.95 3.17 -17.63
CA ARG A 162 11.63 2.66 -18.03
C ARG A 162 10.52 3.68 -17.77
N SER A 163 10.55 4.32 -16.61
CA SER A 163 9.55 5.33 -16.27
C SER A 163 9.59 6.56 -17.19
N PHE A 164 10.77 6.97 -17.64
CA PHE A 164 10.94 8.05 -18.62
C PHE A 164 10.60 7.61 -20.04
N ALA A 165 10.91 6.37 -20.41
CA ALA A 165 10.58 5.81 -21.72
C ALA A 165 9.08 5.51 -21.87
N THR A 166 8.35 5.36 -20.75
CA THR A 166 6.92 5.09 -20.78
C THR A 166 6.14 6.40 -20.72
N ASP A 167 5.33 6.66 -21.73
CA ASP A 167 4.46 7.83 -21.77
C ASP A 167 3.46 7.85 -20.59
N ILE A 168 3.16 9.04 -20.09
CA ILE A 168 2.02 9.24 -19.20
C ILE A 168 0.75 8.96 -20.00
N ARG A 169 0.00 7.95 -19.61
CA ARG A 169 -1.19 7.48 -20.34
C ARG A 169 -2.45 8.05 -19.71
N MET A 170 -3.26 8.73 -20.54
CA MET A 170 -4.55 9.27 -20.14
C MET A 170 -5.65 8.63 -20.98
N GLY A 171 -6.38 7.66 -20.39
CA GLY A 171 -7.48 6.98 -21.06
C GLY A 171 -8.81 7.70 -20.85
N PHE A 172 -9.56 7.90 -21.95
CA PHE A 172 -10.91 8.46 -21.97
C PHE A 172 -11.91 7.40 -22.41
N ASN A 173 -13.14 7.51 -21.89
CA ASN A 173 -14.18 6.52 -22.16
C ASN A 173 -14.77 6.65 -23.58
N SER A 174 -14.65 7.84 -24.18
CA SER A 174 -15.08 8.09 -25.57
C SER A 174 -14.30 9.27 -26.16
N PRO A 175 -14.30 9.43 -27.51
CA PRO A 175 -13.75 10.59 -28.19
C PRO A 175 -14.36 11.92 -27.71
N GLU A 176 -15.67 11.94 -27.42
CA GLU A 176 -16.38 13.13 -26.92
C GLU A 176 -15.89 13.55 -25.54
N ASN A 177 -15.61 12.58 -24.65
CA ASN A 177 -15.04 12.85 -23.33
C ASN A 177 -13.62 13.43 -23.42
N LEU A 178 -12.84 12.96 -24.41
CA LEU A 178 -11.53 13.52 -24.72
C LEU A 178 -11.64 14.95 -25.21
N GLU A 179 -12.52 15.25 -26.17
CA GLU A 179 -12.73 16.61 -26.69
C GLU A 179 -13.27 17.54 -25.60
N THR A 180 -14.19 17.08 -24.77
CA THR A 180 -14.68 17.82 -23.59
C THR A 180 -13.55 18.17 -22.61
N TYR A 181 -12.60 17.26 -22.40
CA TYR A 181 -11.42 17.54 -21.58
C TYR A 181 -10.50 18.58 -22.22
N LEU A 182 -10.23 18.44 -23.51
CA LEU A 182 -9.34 19.33 -24.26
C LEU A 182 -9.96 20.72 -24.52
N SER A 183 -11.29 20.84 -24.50
CA SER A 183 -11.99 22.13 -24.65
C SER A 183 -11.92 23.00 -23.39
N LYS A 184 -11.60 22.45 -22.21
CA LYS A 184 -11.40 23.23 -20.98
C LYS A 184 -10.26 24.23 -21.17
N GLU A 185 -10.51 25.47 -20.72
CA GLU A 185 -9.56 26.57 -20.85
C GLU A 185 -8.16 26.16 -20.38
N GLY A 186 -7.16 26.42 -21.23
CA GLY A 186 -5.77 26.12 -20.98
C GLY A 186 -5.34 24.65 -21.13
N LYS A 187 -6.23 23.66 -21.12
CA LYS A 187 -5.85 22.23 -21.16
C LYS A 187 -5.23 21.83 -22.51
N ARG A 188 -5.84 22.20 -23.63
CA ARG A 188 -5.28 21.94 -24.98
C ARG A 188 -3.92 22.65 -25.16
N LYS A 189 -3.81 23.91 -24.72
CA LYS A 189 -2.55 24.66 -24.79
C LYS A 189 -1.47 24.00 -23.93
N GLN A 190 -1.80 23.62 -22.71
CA GLN A 190 -0.91 22.93 -21.77
C GLN A 190 -0.42 21.57 -22.35
N PHE A 191 -1.33 20.82 -22.96
CA PHE A 191 -1.03 19.53 -23.58
C PHE A 191 -0.08 19.71 -24.77
N ILE A 192 -0.37 20.63 -25.69
CA ILE A 192 0.47 20.91 -26.87
C ILE A 192 1.84 21.46 -26.43
N GLN A 193 1.88 22.34 -25.42
CA GLN A 193 3.12 22.92 -24.92
C GLN A 193 4.01 21.88 -24.26
N SER A 194 3.45 20.96 -23.45
CA SER A 194 4.20 19.87 -22.82
C SER A 194 4.78 18.92 -23.85
N GLN A 195 4.03 18.61 -24.92
CA GLN A 195 4.52 17.77 -26.02
C GLN A 195 5.68 18.44 -26.78
N LYS A 196 5.58 19.74 -27.05
CA LYS A 196 6.65 20.50 -27.73
C LYS A 196 7.90 20.68 -26.89
N GLN A 197 7.75 20.84 -25.59
CA GLN A 197 8.84 21.22 -24.68
C GLN A 197 9.64 20.02 -24.18
N PHE A 198 9.00 18.86 -24.01
CA PHE A 198 9.59 17.68 -23.37
C PHE A 198 9.56 16.40 -24.23
N GLY A 199 9.20 16.52 -25.53
CA GLY A 199 8.87 15.38 -26.35
C GLY A 199 7.48 14.81 -26.01
N SER A 200 7.10 13.71 -26.61
CA SER A 200 5.79 13.10 -26.34
C SER A 200 5.80 12.35 -25.01
N HIS A 201 5.33 12.96 -23.93
CA HIS A 201 5.30 12.31 -22.62
C HIS A 201 3.88 12.07 -22.10
N THR A 202 2.86 12.42 -22.89
CA THR A 202 1.48 12.13 -22.55
C THR A 202 0.77 11.52 -23.74
N HIS A 203 0.54 10.22 -23.68
CA HIS A 203 -0.27 9.50 -24.63
C HIS A 203 -1.74 9.55 -24.19
N VAL A 204 -2.54 10.20 -25.03
CA VAL A 204 -4.01 10.30 -24.83
C VAL A 204 -4.68 9.28 -25.72
N TYR A 205 -5.54 8.46 -25.15
CA TYR A 205 -6.17 7.36 -25.88
C TYR A 205 -7.63 7.14 -25.48
N VAL A 206 -8.40 6.56 -26.43
CA VAL A 206 -9.74 6.07 -26.14
C VAL A 206 -9.63 4.63 -25.66
N ARG A 207 -10.22 4.37 -24.49
CA ARG A 207 -10.25 3.04 -23.89
C ARG A 207 -11.00 2.06 -24.81
N LYS A 208 -10.82 0.76 -24.56
CA LYS A 208 -11.32 -0.35 -25.37
C LYS A 208 -10.57 -0.49 -26.70
N GLU A 209 -10.54 0.54 -27.52
CA GLU A 209 -9.89 0.48 -28.85
C GLU A 209 -8.37 0.31 -28.76
N GLN A 210 -7.74 0.94 -27.78
CA GLN A 210 -6.28 0.96 -27.63
C GLN A 210 -5.76 0.23 -26.37
N ASP A 211 -6.64 -0.24 -25.49
CA ASP A 211 -6.23 -0.90 -24.25
C ASP A 211 -5.31 -2.11 -24.53
N LEU A 212 -5.64 -2.94 -25.54
CA LEU A 212 -4.84 -4.13 -25.87
C LEU A 212 -3.43 -3.77 -26.35
N ALA A 213 -3.31 -2.84 -27.30
CA ALA A 213 -2.00 -2.39 -27.81
C ALA A 213 -1.13 -1.79 -26.69
N ILE A 214 -1.76 -1.06 -25.75
CA ILE A 214 -1.08 -0.52 -24.57
C ILE A 214 -0.59 -1.64 -23.65
N LEU A 215 -1.41 -2.65 -23.42
CA LEU A 215 -1.05 -3.80 -22.62
C LEU A 215 0.09 -4.60 -23.25
N GLU A 216 0.01 -4.91 -24.53
CA GLU A 216 1.06 -5.59 -25.30
C GLU A 216 2.40 -4.85 -25.17
N SER A 217 2.41 -3.53 -25.44
CA SER A 217 3.63 -2.72 -25.32
C SER A 217 4.17 -2.65 -23.89
N THR A 218 3.29 -2.76 -22.88
CA THR A 218 3.67 -2.70 -21.47
C THR A 218 4.26 -4.03 -20.99
N PHE A 219 3.74 -5.14 -21.46
CA PHE A 219 4.17 -6.48 -21.05
C PHE A 219 5.41 -6.97 -21.81
N SER A 220 5.61 -6.49 -23.05
CA SER A 220 6.74 -6.85 -23.93
C SER A 220 7.84 -5.78 -23.95
N ASP A 221 7.99 -4.99 -22.89
CA ASP A 221 8.93 -3.87 -22.84
C ASP A 221 10.42 -4.26 -22.65
N GLY A 222 10.73 -5.56 -22.48
CA GLY A 222 12.08 -6.10 -22.36
C GLY A 222 12.81 -5.78 -21.03
N TYR A 223 12.19 -5.01 -20.12
CA TYR A 223 12.86 -4.62 -18.88
C TYR A 223 13.04 -5.78 -17.89
N GLU A 224 12.27 -6.84 -18.00
CA GLU A 224 12.41 -8.02 -17.16
C GLU A 224 13.76 -8.73 -17.42
N ASP A 225 14.10 -8.93 -18.68
CA ASP A 225 15.38 -9.53 -19.09
C ASP A 225 16.57 -8.66 -18.64
N ARG A 226 16.46 -7.35 -18.82
CA ARG A 226 17.49 -6.39 -18.38
C ARG A 226 17.68 -6.39 -16.85
N ILE A 227 16.61 -6.56 -16.05
CA ILE A 227 16.72 -6.76 -14.61
C ILE A 227 17.51 -8.03 -14.32
N LEU A 228 17.19 -9.15 -14.99
CA LEU A 228 17.86 -10.42 -14.81
C LEU A 228 19.34 -10.36 -15.21
N GLU A 229 19.67 -9.63 -16.27
CA GLU A 229 21.08 -9.38 -16.66
C GLU A 229 21.85 -8.63 -15.57
N VAL A 230 21.27 -7.60 -14.96
CA VAL A 230 21.91 -6.91 -13.82
C VAL A 230 22.11 -7.88 -12.68
N ILE A 231 21.11 -8.65 -12.30
CA ILE A 231 21.18 -9.64 -11.21
C ILE A 231 22.29 -10.65 -11.49
N THR A 232 22.37 -11.15 -12.72
CA THR A 232 23.41 -12.14 -13.13
C THR A 232 24.83 -11.59 -12.97
N ARG A 233 25.07 -10.31 -13.28
CA ARG A 233 26.40 -9.68 -13.09
C ARG A 233 26.86 -9.63 -11.64
N TYR A 234 25.95 -9.68 -10.69
CA TYR A 234 26.26 -9.67 -9.26
C TYR A 234 26.28 -11.06 -8.62
N GLN A 235 26.05 -12.13 -9.39
CA GLN A 235 26.26 -13.51 -8.92
C GLN A 235 27.73 -13.73 -8.56
N GLY A 236 27.96 -14.35 -7.41
CA GLY A 236 29.34 -14.54 -6.88
C GLY A 236 29.97 -13.29 -6.24
N ILE A 237 29.37 -12.10 -6.43
CA ILE A 237 29.76 -10.85 -5.74
C ILE A 237 28.95 -10.66 -4.47
N LEU A 238 27.64 -10.90 -4.55
CA LEU A 238 26.70 -10.82 -3.44
C LEU A 238 26.30 -12.22 -2.98
N PRO A 239 26.01 -12.42 -1.68
CA PRO A 239 25.39 -13.64 -1.18
C PRO A 239 24.07 -13.93 -1.92
N ALA A 240 23.81 -15.20 -2.21
CA ALA A 240 22.68 -15.62 -3.03
C ALA A 240 21.32 -15.23 -2.41
N ASP A 241 21.17 -15.37 -1.11
CA ASP A 241 19.97 -14.98 -0.35
C ASP A 241 19.66 -13.49 -0.50
N ARG A 242 20.66 -12.63 -0.38
CA ARG A 242 20.52 -11.17 -0.57
C ARG A 242 20.14 -10.85 -2.02
N LEU A 243 20.76 -11.51 -2.98
CA LEU A 243 20.50 -11.31 -4.40
C LEU A 243 19.10 -11.78 -4.79
N HIS A 244 18.59 -12.86 -4.20
CA HIS A 244 17.21 -13.32 -4.40
C HIS A 244 16.18 -12.30 -3.90
N ILE A 245 16.42 -11.64 -2.75
CA ILE A 245 15.53 -10.60 -2.23
C ILE A 245 15.54 -9.37 -3.15
N ILE A 246 16.71 -8.97 -3.65
CA ILE A 246 16.81 -7.87 -4.62
C ILE A 246 16.07 -8.24 -5.91
N LYS A 247 16.30 -9.46 -6.46
CA LYS A 247 15.58 -9.97 -7.64
C LYS A 247 14.07 -9.90 -7.42
N ALA A 248 13.57 -10.46 -6.31
CA ALA A 248 12.16 -10.40 -5.96
C ALA A 248 11.62 -8.97 -5.92
N ASN A 249 12.35 -8.05 -5.27
CA ASN A 249 11.89 -6.66 -5.11
C ASN A 249 11.75 -5.94 -6.47
N TYR A 250 12.71 -6.07 -7.39
CA TYR A 250 12.65 -5.36 -8.67
C TYR A 250 11.73 -6.02 -9.68
N LEU A 251 11.67 -7.35 -9.75
CA LEU A 251 10.67 -8.07 -10.53
C LEU A 251 9.25 -7.77 -10.02
N GLY A 252 9.07 -7.75 -8.70
CA GLY A 252 7.81 -7.38 -8.07
C GLY A 252 7.33 -5.98 -8.48
N ARG A 253 8.21 -4.98 -8.44
CA ARG A 253 7.89 -3.60 -8.90
C ARG A 253 7.49 -3.56 -10.37
N LEU A 254 8.23 -4.22 -11.24
CA LEU A 254 7.96 -4.25 -12.68
C LEU A 254 6.60 -4.91 -12.95
N ARG A 255 6.41 -6.14 -12.43
CA ARG A 255 5.19 -6.92 -12.66
C ARG A 255 3.95 -6.29 -12.02
N PHE A 256 4.10 -5.69 -10.84
CA PHE A 256 3.04 -4.86 -10.24
C PHE A 256 2.60 -3.72 -11.16
N SER A 257 3.57 -2.98 -11.74
CA SER A 257 3.27 -1.88 -12.67
C SER A 257 2.50 -2.36 -13.91
N ARG A 258 2.88 -3.51 -14.48
CA ARG A 258 2.21 -4.14 -15.61
C ARG A 258 0.76 -4.53 -15.26
N LEU A 259 0.58 -5.25 -14.15
CA LEU A 259 -0.75 -5.66 -13.70
C LEU A 259 -1.64 -4.50 -13.28
N LYS A 260 -1.06 -3.41 -12.76
CA LYS A 260 -1.83 -2.18 -12.48
C LYS A 260 -2.45 -1.62 -13.76
N THR A 261 -1.71 -1.63 -14.88
CA THR A 261 -2.25 -1.21 -16.19
C THR A 261 -3.37 -2.14 -16.64
N PHE A 262 -3.18 -3.46 -16.53
CA PHE A 262 -4.20 -4.46 -16.82
C PHE A 262 -5.47 -4.27 -15.95
N ASN A 263 -5.30 -4.12 -14.64
CA ASN A 263 -6.42 -3.94 -13.73
C ASN A 263 -7.21 -2.66 -13.98
N ASN A 264 -6.57 -1.61 -14.50
CA ASN A 264 -7.28 -0.42 -14.94
C ASN A 264 -8.15 -0.67 -16.16
N ALA A 265 -7.70 -1.49 -17.12
CA ALA A 265 -8.46 -1.85 -18.31
C ALA A 265 -9.65 -2.77 -17.97
N ILE A 266 -9.42 -3.84 -17.20
CA ILE A 266 -10.51 -4.77 -16.84
C ILE A 266 -11.54 -4.11 -15.91
N ALA A 267 -11.13 -3.25 -14.98
CA ALA A 267 -12.05 -2.50 -14.13
C ALA A 267 -12.91 -1.52 -14.95
N TYR A 268 -12.38 -0.97 -16.04
CA TYR A 268 -13.18 -0.19 -16.97
C TYR A 268 -14.19 -1.06 -17.73
N ALA A 269 -13.78 -2.21 -18.29
CA ALA A 269 -14.66 -3.13 -18.99
C ALA A 269 -15.80 -3.67 -18.10
N LEU A 270 -15.53 -3.85 -16.80
CA LEU A 270 -16.55 -4.23 -15.82
C LEU A 270 -17.57 -3.10 -15.58
N ARG A 271 -17.10 -1.85 -15.41
CA ARG A 271 -17.99 -0.70 -15.19
C ARG A 271 -18.82 -0.31 -16.41
N SER A 272 -18.31 -0.53 -17.61
CA SER A 272 -19.02 -0.28 -18.87
C SER A 272 -19.92 -1.42 -19.31
N ASP A 273 -19.96 -2.50 -18.55
CA ASP A 273 -20.68 -3.75 -18.84
C ASP A 273 -20.42 -4.28 -20.25
N ASP A 274 -19.13 -4.32 -20.65
CA ASP A 274 -18.71 -4.77 -21.97
C ASP A 274 -18.15 -6.21 -21.93
N PRO A 275 -18.96 -7.23 -22.22
CA PRO A 275 -18.55 -8.62 -22.13
C PRO A 275 -17.50 -9.00 -23.18
N GLU A 276 -17.53 -8.42 -24.38
CA GLU A 276 -16.55 -8.71 -25.42
C GLU A 276 -15.17 -8.15 -25.06
N HIS A 277 -15.12 -6.92 -24.54
CA HIS A 277 -13.86 -6.36 -24.05
C HIS A 277 -13.31 -7.18 -22.87
N ARG A 278 -14.17 -7.63 -21.94
CA ARG A 278 -13.75 -8.53 -20.85
C ARG A 278 -13.15 -9.84 -21.37
N LYS A 279 -13.75 -10.44 -22.42
CA LYS A 279 -13.26 -11.67 -23.04
C LYS A 279 -11.87 -11.50 -23.67
N VAL A 280 -11.65 -10.39 -24.39
CA VAL A 280 -10.35 -10.07 -24.98
C VAL A 280 -9.29 -9.88 -23.88
N LEU A 281 -9.60 -9.13 -22.82
CA LEU A 281 -8.69 -8.94 -21.70
C LEU A 281 -8.40 -10.23 -20.93
N ALA A 282 -9.40 -11.13 -20.80
CA ALA A 282 -9.19 -12.44 -20.19
C ALA A 282 -8.24 -13.32 -21.01
N ALA A 283 -8.35 -13.30 -22.35
CA ALA A 283 -7.43 -14.01 -23.22
C ALA A 283 -6.00 -13.46 -23.10
N PHE A 284 -5.85 -12.13 -23.12
CA PHE A 284 -4.57 -11.46 -22.91
C PHE A 284 -3.93 -11.85 -21.57
N PHE A 285 -4.71 -11.81 -20.49
CA PHE A 285 -4.20 -12.16 -19.16
C PHE A 285 -3.72 -13.61 -19.11
N LYS A 286 -4.49 -14.55 -19.67
CA LYS A 286 -4.12 -15.97 -19.72
C LYS A 286 -2.80 -16.21 -20.46
N GLU A 287 -2.54 -15.47 -21.53
CA GLU A 287 -1.31 -15.57 -22.31
C GLU A 287 -0.09 -14.99 -21.60
N HIS A 288 -0.30 -13.89 -20.84
CA HIS A 288 0.80 -13.13 -20.23
C HIS A 288 0.98 -13.39 -18.73
N ASP A 289 0.07 -14.15 -18.10
CA ASP A 289 0.20 -14.51 -16.68
C ASP A 289 1.24 -15.60 -16.49
N LYS A 290 2.46 -15.17 -16.19
CA LYS A 290 3.61 -16.06 -15.94
C LYS A 290 3.57 -16.63 -14.52
N ALA A 291 2.49 -17.35 -14.16
CA ALA A 291 2.33 -17.97 -12.84
C ALA A 291 3.49 -18.91 -12.48
N ASP A 292 4.00 -19.61 -13.49
CA ASP A 292 4.96 -20.68 -13.31
C ASP A 292 6.40 -20.19 -13.00
N ILE A 293 6.65 -18.87 -13.13
CA ILE A 293 7.97 -18.28 -12.85
C ILE A 293 8.19 -18.02 -11.34
N ILE A 294 7.18 -18.28 -10.48
CA ILE A 294 7.37 -18.24 -9.02
C ILE A 294 8.45 -19.24 -8.57
N ASP A 295 8.65 -20.31 -9.32
CA ASP A 295 9.55 -21.42 -8.97
C ASP A 295 11.04 -21.02 -8.87
N ASP A 296 11.43 -19.89 -9.49
CA ASP A 296 12.81 -19.39 -9.45
C ASP A 296 13.11 -18.40 -8.30
N ILE A 297 12.11 -18.04 -7.50
CA ILE A 297 12.27 -17.10 -6.38
C ILE A 297 11.95 -17.84 -5.07
N PRO A 298 12.94 -18.04 -4.17
CA PRO A 298 12.70 -18.70 -2.90
C PRO A 298 11.62 -18.01 -2.07
N GLU A 299 10.78 -18.77 -1.36
CA GLU A 299 9.71 -18.24 -0.50
C GLU A 299 10.23 -17.15 0.45
N GLN A 300 11.42 -17.36 1.04
CA GLN A 300 12.03 -16.38 1.93
C GLN A 300 12.28 -15.03 1.24
N ALA A 301 12.65 -15.03 -0.04
CA ALA A 301 12.82 -13.80 -0.81
C ALA A 301 11.48 -13.13 -1.11
N ILE A 302 10.42 -13.91 -1.35
CA ILE A 302 9.07 -13.40 -1.57
C ILE A 302 8.53 -12.72 -0.32
N ILE A 303 8.60 -13.39 0.84
CA ILE A 303 8.11 -12.82 2.11
C ILE A 303 8.94 -11.65 2.61
N SER A 304 10.21 -11.56 2.22
CA SER A 304 11.10 -10.43 2.50
C SER A 304 10.95 -9.27 1.50
N SER A 305 10.15 -9.43 0.44
CA SER A 305 9.95 -8.40 -0.60
C SER A 305 8.51 -7.86 -0.62
N PRO A 306 8.24 -6.70 0.02
CA PRO A 306 6.94 -6.05 -0.04
C PRO A 306 6.47 -5.79 -1.48
N SER A 307 7.38 -5.47 -2.40
CA SER A 307 7.04 -5.23 -3.81
C SER A 307 6.57 -6.50 -4.53
N TYR A 308 7.17 -7.66 -4.22
CA TYR A 308 6.75 -8.92 -4.82
C TYR A 308 5.41 -9.41 -4.24
N GLN A 309 5.21 -9.25 -2.93
CA GLN A 309 3.92 -9.51 -2.29
C GLN A 309 2.82 -8.63 -2.89
N GLN A 310 3.11 -7.35 -3.12
CA GLN A 310 2.17 -6.42 -3.77
C GLN A 310 1.83 -6.86 -5.20
N TYR A 311 2.81 -7.39 -5.95
CA TYR A 311 2.56 -8.01 -7.25
C TYR A 311 1.59 -9.19 -7.13
N LEU A 312 1.83 -10.12 -6.19
CA LEU A 312 0.98 -11.30 -6.00
C LEU A 312 -0.46 -10.94 -5.57
N ILE A 313 -0.63 -9.97 -4.66
CA ILE A 313 -1.95 -9.44 -4.27
C ILE A 313 -2.64 -8.78 -5.49
N THR A 314 -1.88 -8.04 -6.32
CA THR A 314 -2.43 -7.42 -7.52
C THR A 314 -2.82 -8.45 -8.56
N ARG A 315 -2.08 -9.56 -8.66
CA ARG A 315 -2.43 -10.71 -9.48
C ARG A 315 -3.72 -11.40 -8.99
N ALA A 316 -3.85 -11.61 -7.69
CA ALA A 316 -5.11 -12.10 -7.10
C ALA A 316 -6.29 -11.16 -7.40
N ARG A 317 -6.07 -9.85 -7.43
CA ARG A 317 -7.06 -8.84 -7.86
C ARG A 317 -7.44 -9.01 -9.33
N SER A 318 -6.48 -9.29 -10.22
CA SER A 318 -6.76 -9.56 -11.64
C SER A 318 -7.67 -10.78 -11.81
N TYR A 319 -7.36 -11.87 -11.11
CA TYR A 319 -8.22 -13.06 -11.08
C TYR A 319 -9.61 -12.77 -10.51
N ALA A 320 -9.68 -12.01 -9.42
CA ALA A 320 -10.94 -11.62 -8.81
C ALA A 320 -11.84 -10.84 -9.79
N TYR A 321 -11.28 -9.91 -10.54
CA TYR A 321 -12.00 -9.16 -11.59
C TYR A 321 -12.46 -10.05 -12.74
N LEU A 322 -11.63 -10.99 -13.19
CA LEU A 322 -11.96 -11.89 -14.29
C LEU A 322 -13.04 -12.92 -13.93
N HIS A 323 -13.06 -13.38 -12.70
CA HIS A 323 -13.93 -14.48 -12.25
C HIS A 323 -15.10 -14.02 -11.34
N GLY A 324 -15.26 -12.72 -11.08
CA GLY A 324 -16.33 -12.20 -10.24
C GLY A 324 -16.23 -12.64 -8.77
N THR A 325 -15.01 -12.87 -8.29
CA THR A 325 -14.73 -13.32 -6.91
C THR A 325 -14.12 -12.18 -6.07
N SER A 326 -13.85 -12.43 -4.78
CA SER A 326 -13.11 -11.47 -3.96
C SER A 326 -11.61 -11.75 -3.98
N ILE A 327 -10.81 -10.69 -3.80
CA ILE A 327 -9.34 -10.82 -3.69
C ILE A 327 -8.97 -11.73 -2.51
N PHE A 328 -9.68 -11.58 -1.38
CA PHE A 328 -9.48 -12.42 -0.21
C PHE A 328 -9.71 -13.91 -0.52
N ALA A 329 -10.78 -14.24 -1.26
CA ALA A 329 -11.04 -15.61 -1.68
C ALA A 329 -9.91 -16.17 -2.56
N GLN A 330 -9.39 -15.36 -3.50
CA GLN A 330 -8.26 -15.77 -4.34
C GLN A 330 -7.00 -16.08 -3.50
N ILE A 331 -6.72 -15.29 -2.47
CA ILE A 331 -5.59 -15.53 -1.57
C ILE A 331 -5.85 -16.74 -0.68
N ARG A 332 -7.05 -16.84 -0.08
CA ARG A 332 -7.45 -17.97 0.77
C ARG A 332 -7.30 -19.31 0.07
N ASP A 333 -7.67 -19.37 -1.20
CA ASP A 333 -7.70 -20.59 -2.00
C ASP A 333 -6.32 -20.96 -2.60
N MET A 334 -5.28 -20.16 -2.35
CA MET A 334 -3.88 -20.52 -2.68
C MET A 334 -3.43 -21.77 -1.88
N PRO A 335 -2.44 -22.52 -2.39
CA PRO A 335 -1.81 -23.60 -1.62
C PRO A 335 -1.32 -23.10 -0.25
N ASN A 336 -1.47 -23.93 0.78
CA ASN A 336 -0.98 -23.60 2.11
C ASN A 336 0.55 -23.43 2.09
N GLY A 337 1.05 -22.44 2.84
CA GLY A 337 2.46 -22.14 2.93
C GLY A 337 2.72 -20.74 3.47
N THR A 338 3.97 -20.45 3.75
CA THR A 338 4.42 -19.18 4.35
C THR A 338 4.04 -17.96 3.48
N VAL A 339 4.13 -18.09 2.15
CA VAL A 339 3.76 -17.01 1.22
C VAL A 339 2.28 -16.66 1.34
N LYS A 340 1.38 -17.66 1.33
CA LYS A 340 -0.07 -17.44 1.51
C LYS A 340 -0.36 -16.71 2.81
N ASP A 341 0.25 -17.15 3.92
CA ASP A 341 0.06 -16.55 5.23
C ASP A 341 0.42 -15.07 5.24
N HIS A 342 1.58 -14.73 4.65
CA HIS A 342 2.03 -13.33 4.53
C HIS A 342 1.13 -12.49 3.63
N LEU A 343 0.69 -13.04 2.48
CA LEU A 343 -0.21 -12.33 1.57
C LEU A 343 -1.58 -12.06 2.20
N ALA A 344 -2.14 -13.04 2.94
CA ALA A 344 -3.41 -12.89 3.60
C ALA A 344 -3.35 -11.82 4.70
N ALA A 345 -2.34 -11.89 5.56
CA ALA A 345 -2.16 -10.91 6.62
C ALA A 345 -1.89 -9.50 6.06
N ARG A 346 -0.99 -9.38 5.09
CA ARG A 346 -0.69 -8.11 4.44
C ARG A 346 -1.92 -7.50 3.77
N TYR A 347 -2.66 -8.28 2.98
CA TYR A 347 -3.88 -7.82 2.32
C TYR A 347 -4.91 -7.32 3.33
N ILE A 348 -5.13 -8.05 4.42
CA ILE A 348 -6.06 -7.64 5.46
C ILE A 348 -5.59 -6.36 6.15
N CYS A 349 -4.33 -6.27 6.57
CA CYS A 349 -3.80 -5.08 7.24
C CYS A 349 -3.86 -3.83 6.35
N GLU A 350 -3.51 -3.95 5.07
CA GLU A 350 -3.51 -2.81 4.13
C GLU A 350 -4.91 -2.36 3.71
N GLU A 351 -5.86 -3.30 3.56
CA GLU A 351 -7.19 -3.01 3.03
C GLU A 351 -8.29 -3.03 4.11
N PHE A 352 -7.93 -3.17 5.39
CA PHE A 352 -8.89 -3.38 6.49
C PHE A 352 -10.03 -2.36 6.50
N ASP A 353 -9.72 -1.08 6.26
CA ASP A 353 -10.73 -0.01 6.23
C ASP A 353 -11.66 -0.06 5.01
N GLN A 354 -11.29 -0.80 3.96
CA GLN A 354 -12.09 -1.03 2.75
C GLN A 354 -12.81 -2.39 2.78
N LEU A 355 -12.36 -3.31 3.64
CA LEU A 355 -12.91 -4.66 3.68
C LEU A 355 -14.28 -4.69 4.34
N GLU A 356 -15.30 -5.06 3.57
CA GLU A 356 -16.58 -5.44 4.16
C GLU A 356 -16.38 -6.59 5.15
N LYS A 357 -16.88 -6.44 6.38
CA LYS A 357 -16.72 -7.41 7.46
C LYS A 357 -15.25 -7.76 7.74
N GLY A 358 -14.38 -6.74 7.81
CA GLY A 358 -12.94 -6.91 8.04
C GLY A 358 -12.62 -7.82 9.22
N ASP A 359 -13.30 -7.65 10.36
CA ASP A 359 -13.14 -8.49 11.57
C ASP A 359 -13.40 -9.98 11.30
N LEU A 360 -14.47 -10.30 10.54
CA LEU A 360 -14.79 -11.69 10.20
C LEU A 360 -13.74 -12.29 9.27
N LYS A 361 -13.30 -11.55 8.27
CA LYS A 361 -12.22 -11.99 7.36
C LYS A 361 -10.91 -12.17 8.10
N THR A 362 -10.60 -11.31 9.07
CA THR A 362 -9.42 -11.46 9.91
C THR A 362 -9.50 -12.72 10.77
N LYS A 363 -10.65 -12.98 11.40
CA LYS A 363 -10.89 -14.21 12.16
C LYS A 363 -10.82 -15.45 11.26
N GLU A 364 -11.40 -15.40 10.05
CA GLU A 364 -11.28 -16.47 9.06
C GLU A 364 -9.81 -16.73 8.69
N ALA A 365 -9.03 -15.69 8.43
CA ALA A 365 -7.61 -15.82 8.10
C ALA A 365 -6.82 -16.49 9.23
N LEU A 366 -7.09 -16.13 10.47
CA LEU A 366 -6.46 -16.76 11.64
C LEU A 366 -6.74 -18.27 11.77
N THR A 367 -7.74 -18.81 11.08
CA THR A 367 -8.01 -20.26 11.09
C THR A 367 -7.07 -21.08 10.21
N PHE A 368 -6.44 -20.45 9.21
CA PHE A 368 -5.54 -21.15 8.28
C PHE A 368 -4.09 -20.63 8.30
N ILE A 369 -3.83 -19.48 8.90
CA ILE A 369 -2.47 -18.91 9.04
C ILE A 369 -1.71 -19.68 10.14
N ASN A 370 -0.53 -20.20 9.76
CA ASN A 370 0.35 -20.93 10.67
C ASN A 370 1.64 -20.16 10.98
N SER A 371 2.03 -19.23 10.12
CA SER A 371 3.25 -18.42 10.29
C SER A 371 3.09 -17.45 11.46
N PRO A 372 4.04 -17.40 12.43
CA PRO A 372 3.90 -16.61 13.66
C PRO A 372 3.64 -15.13 13.40
N ARG A 373 4.45 -14.47 12.58
CA ARG A 373 4.35 -13.03 12.31
C ARG A 373 3.05 -12.60 11.63
N PRO A 374 2.59 -13.23 10.54
CA PRO A 374 1.27 -13.00 9.99
C PRO A 374 0.16 -13.11 11.03
N LYS A 375 0.25 -14.12 11.91
CA LYS A 375 -0.71 -14.33 12.98
C LYS A 375 -0.68 -13.19 14.01
N GLU A 376 0.50 -12.84 14.51
CA GLU A 376 0.71 -11.73 15.45
C GLU A 376 0.19 -10.40 14.89
N ALA A 377 0.46 -10.12 13.59
CA ALA A 377 -0.03 -8.90 12.95
C ALA A 377 -1.55 -8.82 12.91
N LEU A 378 -2.25 -9.94 12.61
CA LEU A 378 -3.71 -9.99 12.59
C LEU A 378 -4.32 -9.94 14.00
N GLU A 379 -3.69 -10.58 14.98
CA GLU A 379 -4.10 -10.51 16.39
C GLU A 379 -3.95 -9.07 16.92
N ALA A 380 -2.84 -8.39 16.60
CA ALA A 380 -2.64 -6.98 16.94
C ALA A 380 -3.68 -6.08 16.25
N LEU A 381 -4.01 -6.32 14.99
CA LEU A 381 -5.06 -5.60 14.27
C LEU A 381 -6.42 -5.74 14.97
N LEU A 382 -6.82 -6.96 15.34
CA LEU A 382 -8.07 -7.19 16.06
C LEU A 382 -8.07 -6.59 17.47
N SER A 383 -6.93 -6.59 18.16
CA SER A 383 -6.81 -6.00 19.50
C SER A 383 -6.90 -4.47 19.47
N SER A 384 -6.52 -3.83 18.38
CA SER A 384 -6.57 -2.36 18.23
C SER A 384 -7.87 -1.87 17.56
N LEU A 385 -8.31 -2.53 16.50
CA LEU A 385 -9.42 -2.08 15.64
C LEU A 385 -10.63 -3.01 15.64
N GLY A 386 -10.55 -4.15 16.33
CA GLY A 386 -11.61 -5.14 16.35
C GLY A 386 -12.87 -4.66 17.07
N GLN A 387 -13.99 -5.21 16.69
CA GLN A 387 -15.28 -4.94 17.34
C GLN A 387 -15.21 -5.28 18.84
N GLY A 388 -15.72 -4.37 19.67
CA GLY A 388 -15.74 -4.49 21.13
C GLY A 388 -14.50 -3.92 21.83
N GLN A 389 -13.47 -3.50 21.09
CA GLN A 389 -12.30 -2.84 21.69
C GLN A 389 -12.64 -1.42 22.14
N VAL A 390 -12.11 -1.01 23.29
CA VAL A 390 -12.28 0.35 23.81
C VAL A 390 -11.32 1.30 23.11
N LEU A 391 -11.79 2.49 22.72
CA LEU A 391 -10.93 3.55 22.21
C LEU A 391 -10.01 4.08 23.31
N GLN A 392 -8.76 3.66 23.32
CA GLN A 392 -7.75 4.12 24.29
C GLN A 392 -7.03 5.35 23.77
N GLY A 393 -6.81 6.34 24.67
CA GLY A 393 -6.03 7.54 24.36
C GLY A 393 -6.67 8.47 23.32
N ALA A 394 -7.99 8.40 23.14
CA ALA A 394 -8.76 9.21 22.19
C ALA A 394 -8.95 10.66 22.70
N VAL A 395 -7.84 11.35 23.02
CA VAL A 395 -7.83 12.74 23.50
C VAL A 395 -7.37 13.66 22.39
N PHE A 396 -8.23 14.59 21.98
CA PHE A 396 -7.98 15.55 20.91
C PHE A 396 -8.19 16.99 21.41
N THR A 397 -7.80 17.98 20.64
CA THR A 397 -7.96 19.39 21.01
C THR A 397 -9.20 19.98 20.33
N GLY A 398 -10.05 20.62 21.12
CA GLY A 398 -11.27 21.29 20.68
C GLY A 398 -11.03 22.68 20.10
N LEU A 399 -12.11 23.31 19.63
CA LEU A 399 -12.10 24.68 19.10
C LEU A 399 -11.69 25.71 20.15
N ASP A 400 -11.99 25.46 21.41
CA ASP A 400 -11.57 26.30 22.56
C ASP A 400 -10.10 26.11 22.96
N GLY A 401 -9.38 25.21 22.29
CA GLY A 401 -7.99 24.87 22.58
C GLY A 401 -7.79 23.88 23.74
N LYS A 402 -8.88 23.39 24.34
CA LYS A 402 -8.80 22.45 25.45
C LYS A 402 -8.75 21.00 24.97
N PRO A 403 -8.10 20.10 25.72
CA PRO A 403 -8.16 18.68 25.45
C PRO A 403 -9.56 18.13 25.73
N MET A 404 -10.02 17.27 24.82
CA MET A 404 -11.27 16.55 24.92
C MET A 404 -11.03 15.07 24.78
N ASP A 405 -11.42 14.30 25.77
CA ASP A 405 -11.40 12.84 25.75
C ASP A 405 -12.75 12.34 25.21
N LEU A 406 -12.71 11.54 24.14
CA LEU A 406 -13.93 10.97 23.55
C LEU A 406 -14.67 10.02 24.51
N SER A 407 -14.03 9.52 25.56
CA SER A 407 -14.70 8.72 26.59
C SER A 407 -15.79 9.50 27.34
N THR A 408 -15.73 10.83 27.32
CA THR A 408 -16.78 11.71 27.91
C THR A 408 -18.09 11.69 27.12
N LEU A 409 -18.06 11.16 25.90
CA LEU A 409 -19.24 11.04 25.03
C LEU A 409 -19.95 9.68 25.16
N LYS A 410 -19.58 8.85 26.15
CA LYS A 410 -20.30 7.60 26.43
C LYS A 410 -21.81 7.87 26.59
N GLY A 411 -22.60 6.92 26.10
CA GLY A 411 -24.05 7.06 26.00
C GLY A 411 -24.54 7.46 24.61
N LYS A 412 -23.63 7.95 23.75
CA LYS A 412 -23.92 8.23 22.33
C LYS A 412 -23.21 7.26 21.41
N VAL A 413 -23.82 7.00 20.26
CA VAL A 413 -23.14 6.37 19.11
C VAL A 413 -22.33 7.45 18.39
N LEU A 414 -21.04 7.22 18.19
CA LEU A 414 -20.15 8.19 17.54
C LEU A 414 -19.74 7.69 16.16
N LEU A 415 -19.79 8.56 15.15
CA LEU A 415 -19.07 8.34 13.90
C LEU A 415 -17.87 9.27 13.86
N LEU A 416 -16.66 8.70 13.97
CA LEU A 416 -15.41 9.43 13.89
C LEU A 416 -15.00 9.51 12.43
N ASP A 417 -14.74 10.71 11.92
CA ASP A 417 -14.22 10.97 10.57
C ASP A 417 -12.86 11.68 10.67
N PHE A 418 -11.80 10.98 10.24
CA PHE A 418 -10.44 11.52 10.24
C PHE A 418 -10.09 12.05 8.86
N TRP A 419 -9.58 13.29 8.82
CA TRP A 419 -9.23 14.01 7.59
C TRP A 419 -8.05 14.95 7.79
N TYR A 420 -7.56 15.58 6.71
CA TYR A 420 -6.59 16.69 6.77
C TYR A 420 -6.83 17.68 5.63
N THR A 421 -6.39 18.93 5.79
CA THR A 421 -6.52 19.99 4.78
C THR A 421 -5.67 19.70 3.55
N GLY A 422 -6.30 19.63 2.38
CA GLY A 422 -5.67 19.26 1.10
C GLY A 422 -6.01 17.84 0.65
N CYS A 423 -6.68 17.05 1.49
CA CYS A 423 -7.18 15.72 1.14
C CYS A 423 -8.39 15.83 0.19
N LYS A 424 -8.17 15.65 -1.12
CA LYS A 424 -9.25 15.68 -2.12
C LYS A 424 -10.26 14.55 -1.92
N ALA A 425 -9.81 13.37 -1.53
CA ALA A 425 -10.68 12.25 -1.23
C ALA A 425 -11.62 12.55 -0.05
N CYS A 426 -11.12 13.23 0.99
CA CYS A 426 -11.90 13.64 2.14
C CYS A 426 -13.00 14.64 1.76
N ILE A 427 -12.68 15.64 0.90
CA ILE A 427 -13.66 16.59 0.37
C ILE A 427 -14.80 15.87 -0.35
N ASN A 428 -14.45 14.96 -1.26
CA ASN A 428 -15.44 14.20 -2.02
C ASN A 428 -16.28 13.29 -1.11
N PHE A 429 -15.64 12.69 -0.10
CA PHE A 429 -16.33 11.80 0.83
C PHE A 429 -17.27 12.57 1.75
N PHE A 430 -16.86 13.72 2.28
CA PHE A 430 -17.69 14.61 3.04
C PHE A 430 -18.95 15.01 2.25
N SER A 431 -18.78 15.56 1.04
CA SER A 431 -19.91 16.03 0.22
C SER A 431 -20.87 14.92 -0.23
N SER A 432 -20.33 13.70 -0.48
CA SER A 432 -21.15 12.59 -1.00
C SER A 432 -21.77 11.71 0.09
N ARG A 433 -21.22 11.69 1.30
CA ARG A 433 -21.60 10.77 2.39
C ARG A 433 -21.81 11.48 3.72
N ILE A 434 -20.76 12.04 4.33
CA ILE A 434 -20.78 12.53 5.72
C ILE A 434 -21.81 13.61 5.94
N SER A 435 -21.89 14.62 5.06
CA SER A 435 -22.89 15.70 5.18
C SER A 435 -24.34 15.21 5.14
N LYS A 436 -24.61 14.12 4.40
CA LYS A 436 -25.92 13.50 4.32
C LYS A 436 -26.25 12.66 5.56
N ILE A 437 -25.23 12.00 6.13
CA ILE A 437 -25.38 11.29 7.41
C ILE A 437 -25.67 12.29 8.53
N GLU A 438 -24.94 13.40 8.59
CA GLU A 438 -25.20 14.46 9.56
C GLU A 438 -26.61 14.99 9.45
N GLU A 439 -27.11 15.26 8.25
CA GLU A 439 -28.48 15.74 8.04
C GLU A 439 -29.52 14.67 8.45
N HIS A 440 -29.26 13.39 8.15
CA HIS A 440 -30.17 12.29 8.51
C HIS A 440 -30.31 12.13 10.03
N PHE A 441 -29.22 12.29 10.78
CA PHE A 441 -29.19 12.09 12.23
C PHE A 441 -29.20 13.41 13.05
N LYS A 442 -29.42 14.57 12.44
CA LYS A 442 -29.28 15.88 13.10
C LYS A 442 -30.13 16.05 14.37
N ASP A 443 -31.31 15.43 14.38
CA ASP A 443 -32.27 15.52 15.49
C ASP A 443 -32.18 14.31 16.44
N ASN A 444 -31.17 13.43 16.27
CA ASN A 444 -30.98 12.26 17.10
C ASN A 444 -29.99 12.56 18.25
N PRO A 445 -30.47 12.72 19.51
CA PRO A 445 -29.59 13.08 20.64
C PRO A 445 -28.62 11.98 21.03
N THR A 446 -28.85 10.74 20.59
CA THR A 446 -28.00 9.57 20.89
C THR A 446 -26.94 9.32 19.82
N PHE A 447 -26.87 10.15 18.78
CA PHE A 447 -25.83 10.13 17.76
C PHE A 447 -24.96 11.39 17.83
N GLN A 448 -23.68 11.25 17.56
CA GLN A 448 -22.75 12.38 17.44
C GLN A 448 -21.77 12.15 16.31
N MET A 449 -21.74 13.06 15.34
CA MET A 449 -20.66 13.16 14.37
C MET A 449 -19.44 13.83 15.01
N VAL A 450 -18.28 13.18 14.93
CA VAL A 450 -17.00 13.69 15.45
C VAL A 450 -16.02 13.79 14.29
N SER A 451 -15.65 15.02 13.95
CA SER A 451 -14.77 15.34 12.84
C SER A 451 -13.37 15.67 13.36
N ILE A 452 -12.36 14.87 13.00
CA ILE A 452 -11.02 14.93 13.58
C ILE A 452 -9.99 15.24 12.50
N SER A 453 -9.37 16.43 12.60
CA SER A 453 -8.33 16.84 11.66
C SER A 453 -6.93 16.41 12.12
N ALA A 454 -6.18 15.81 11.18
CA ALA A 454 -4.75 15.51 11.32
C ALA A 454 -3.85 16.68 10.86
N ASP A 455 -4.35 17.91 10.86
CA ASP A 455 -3.54 19.10 10.57
C ASP A 455 -2.57 19.42 11.72
N LYS A 456 -1.39 19.95 11.36
CA LYS A 456 -0.41 20.47 12.34
C LYS A 456 -0.67 21.93 12.69
N ASP A 457 -1.24 22.68 11.76
CA ASP A 457 -1.51 24.11 11.90
C ASP A 457 -2.97 24.35 12.28
N ARG A 458 -3.18 24.91 13.48
CA ARG A 458 -4.51 25.24 14.00
C ARG A 458 -5.25 26.23 13.10
N THR A 459 -4.56 27.25 12.58
CA THR A 459 -5.19 28.27 11.73
C THR A 459 -5.69 27.66 10.42
N ARG A 460 -4.91 26.74 9.84
CA ARG A 460 -5.29 25.99 8.64
C ARG A 460 -6.51 25.11 8.90
N TRP A 461 -6.55 24.40 10.04
CA TRP A 461 -7.70 23.60 10.46
C TRP A 461 -8.98 24.46 10.59
N ILE A 462 -8.91 25.60 11.30
CA ILE A 462 -10.06 26.51 11.48
C ILE A 462 -10.60 26.97 10.11
N ARG A 463 -9.72 27.45 9.20
CA ARG A 463 -10.13 27.85 7.85
C ARG A 463 -10.80 26.71 7.06
N SER A 464 -10.37 25.47 7.29
CA SER A 464 -10.99 24.32 6.63
C SER A 464 -12.37 24.00 7.17
N ILE A 465 -12.63 24.20 8.46
CA ILE A 465 -13.99 24.13 9.03
C ILE A 465 -14.87 25.24 8.43
N GLU A 466 -14.39 26.49 8.44
CA GLU A 466 -15.11 27.64 7.89
C GLU A 466 -15.44 27.46 6.39
N SER A 467 -14.61 26.75 5.65
CA SER A 467 -14.86 26.45 4.24
C SER A 467 -16.05 25.51 3.99
N GLY A 468 -16.49 24.75 4.98
CA GLY A 468 -17.56 23.74 4.88
C GLY A 468 -17.24 22.59 3.91
N ARG A 469 -15.97 22.40 3.52
CA ARG A 469 -15.58 21.41 2.51
C ARG A 469 -15.19 20.06 3.08
N TYR A 470 -14.72 20.01 4.32
CA TYR A 470 -14.19 18.82 4.99
C TYR A 470 -15.08 18.34 6.12
N THR A 471 -15.84 19.27 6.71
CA THR A 471 -16.69 19.05 7.87
C THR A 471 -17.76 20.13 7.91
N SER A 472 -18.76 19.96 8.78
CA SER A 472 -19.77 20.97 9.09
C SER A 472 -19.50 21.67 10.41
N HIS A 473 -20.18 22.79 10.67
CA HIS A 473 -20.19 23.44 11.99
C HIS A 473 -21.01 22.66 13.04
N ASN A 474 -21.87 21.74 12.61
CA ASN A 474 -22.73 20.93 13.49
C ASN A 474 -21.98 19.71 14.05
N ALA A 475 -20.90 19.27 13.40
CA ALA A 475 -20.05 18.21 13.90
C ALA A 475 -19.25 18.69 15.13
N LEU A 476 -18.92 17.76 16.01
CA LEU A 476 -17.91 18.00 17.03
C LEU A 476 -16.54 18.06 16.36
N ASN A 477 -16.03 19.28 16.15
CA ASN A 477 -14.79 19.52 15.45
C ASN A 477 -13.59 19.47 16.40
N LEU A 478 -12.68 18.54 16.16
CA LEU A 478 -11.46 18.29 16.92
C LEU A 478 -10.24 18.25 16.02
N TYR A 479 -9.04 18.39 16.57
CA TYR A 479 -7.80 18.18 15.83
C TYR A 479 -6.70 17.59 16.73
N THR A 480 -5.62 17.14 16.11
CA THR A 480 -4.49 16.43 16.77
C THR A 480 -3.60 17.32 17.64
N GLY A 481 -4.03 18.55 17.97
CA GLY A 481 -3.23 19.45 18.84
C GLY A 481 -1.88 19.84 18.25
N GLY A 482 -1.74 19.88 16.91
CA GLY A 482 -0.50 20.19 16.21
C GLY A 482 0.44 19.00 15.98
N LYS A 483 0.13 17.81 16.49
CA LYS A 483 0.95 16.60 16.28
C LYS A 483 0.80 16.00 14.88
N GLY A 484 -0.30 16.31 14.18
CA GLY A 484 -0.57 15.77 12.85
C GLY A 484 -0.66 14.25 12.87
N PHE A 485 -0.05 13.59 11.89
CA PHE A 485 -0.02 12.11 11.80
C PHE A 485 0.79 11.42 12.92
N GLN A 486 1.59 12.19 13.69
CA GLN A 486 2.35 11.69 14.84
C GLN A 486 1.56 11.78 16.16
N HIS A 487 0.25 11.95 16.08
CA HIS A 487 -0.62 11.88 17.24
C HIS A 487 -0.72 10.43 17.72
N SER A 488 -0.48 10.18 19.02
CA SER A 488 -0.41 8.83 19.58
C SER A 488 -1.63 7.95 19.26
N PHE A 489 -2.82 8.52 19.26
CA PHE A 489 -4.03 7.79 18.87
C PHE A 489 -3.97 7.34 17.40
N LEU A 490 -3.53 8.21 16.47
CA LEU A 490 -3.42 7.86 15.05
C LEU A 490 -2.36 6.78 14.83
N GLU A 491 -1.23 6.87 15.53
CA GLU A 491 -0.17 5.86 15.48
C GLU A 491 -0.64 4.52 16.05
N ASN A 492 -1.26 4.51 17.23
CA ASN A 492 -1.76 3.29 17.89
C ASN A 492 -2.86 2.59 17.09
N MET A 493 -3.68 3.35 16.35
CA MET A 493 -4.78 2.84 15.52
C MET A 493 -4.36 2.65 14.05
N ASP A 494 -3.07 2.78 13.73
CA ASP A 494 -2.49 2.72 12.38
C ASP A 494 -3.27 3.56 11.35
N ILE A 495 -3.68 4.77 11.74
CA ILE A 495 -4.40 5.71 10.88
C ILE A 495 -3.40 6.51 10.05
N SER A 496 -3.07 6.01 8.87
CA SER A 496 -2.13 6.61 7.92
C SER A 496 -2.78 7.01 6.58
N ALA A 497 -4.00 6.51 6.30
CA ALA A 497 -4.77 6.80 5.09
C ALA A 497 -6.07 7.54 5.41
N PHE A 498 -6.46 8.50 4.56
CA PHE A 498 -7.62 9.39 4.76
C PHE A 498 -8.52 9.45 3.52
N PRO A 499 -9.86 9.62 3.67
CA PRO A 499 -10.59 9.66 4.95
C PRO A 499 -10.56 8.30 5.67
N ARG A 500 -10.58 8.31 7.00
CA ARG A 500 -10.70 7.13 7.84
C ARG A 500 -11.93 7.26 8.73
N LEU A 501 -12.72 6.19 8.84
CA LEU A 501 -13.91 6.18 9.68
C LEU A 501 -13.81 5.12 10.79
N ILE A 502 -14.39 5.44 11.95
CA ILE A 502 -14.60 4.49 13.04
C ILE A 502 -16.01 4.73 13.60
N LEU A 503 -16.83 3.69 13.64
CA LEU A 503 -18.12 3.71 14.31
C LEU A 503 -17.97 3.17 15.74
N VAL A 504 -18.38 3.97 16.73
CA VAL A 504 -18.25 3.66 18.16
C VAL A 504 -19.63 3.47 18.73
N ALA A 505 -19.82 2.41 19.50
CA ALA A 505 -21.05 2.10 20.19
C ALA A 505 -21.23 3.01 21.44
N LYS A 506 -22.44 3.05 21.99
CA LYS A 506 -22.79 3.89 23.15
C LYS A 506 -21.96 3.63 24.41
N ASP A 507 -21.41 2.43 24.55
CA ASP A 507 -20.54 2.05 25.67
C ASP A 507 -19.09 2.52 25.50
N GLY A 508 -18.76 3.14 24.36
CA GLY A 508 -17.42 3.62 24.04
C GLY A 508 -16.54 2.56 23.37
N THR A 509 -17.09 1.42 23.00
CA THR A 509 -16.36 0.38 22.26
C THR A 509 -16.49 0.56 20.76
N ILE A 510 -15.50 0.06 20.00
CA ILE A 510 -15.55 0.03 18.53
C ILE A 510 -16.70 -0.88 18.09
N ARG A 511 -17.65 -0.34 17.36
CA ARG A 511 -18.68 -1.12 16.68
C ARG A 511 -18.17 -1.64 15.35
N GLN A 512 -17.45 -0.78 14.61
CA GLN A 512 -16.82 -1.11 13.33
C GLN A 512 -15.73 -0.10 12.98
N ALA A 513 -14.57 -0.57 12.51
CA ALA A 513 -13.47 0.27 12.06
C ALA A 513 -13.03 -0.01 10.61
N GLY A 514 -13.52 -1.07 10.00
CA GLY A 514 -13.28 -1.43 8.60
C GLY A 514 -14.56 -1.48 7.79
N GLY A 515 -14.46 -1.31 6.45
CA GLY A 515 -15.59 -1.43 5.54
C GLY A 515 -16.67 -0.35 5.68
N LEU A 516 -16.34 0.80 6.24
CA LEU A 516 -17.29 1.91 6.45
C LEU A 516 -17.46 2.81 5.22
N LYS A 517 -16.65 2.66 4.17
CA LYS A 517 -16.75 3.44 2.93
C LYS A 517 -17.73 2.83 1.92
N GLN A 518 -18.92 2.49 2.38
CA GLN A 518 -19.99 1.84 1.63
C GLN A 518 -20.95 2.88 0.97
N PRO A 519 -21.94 2.44 0.19
CA PRO A 519 -23.06 3.27 -0.21
C PRO A 519 -23.72 3.98 0.98
N LEU A 520 -24.34 5.13 0.72
CA LEU A 520 -24.90 5.96 1.80
C LEU A 520 -25.96 5.23 2.63
N GLU A 521 -26.84 4.51 1.96
CA GLU A 521 -27.95 3.76 2.58
C GLU A 521 -27.42 2.68 3.53
N ASP A 522 -26.36 1.98 3.14
CA ASP A 522 -25.72 0.93 3.97
C ASP A 522 -25.03 1.53 5.21
N MET A 523 -24.41 2.70 5.05
CA MET A 523 -23.81 3.43 6.18
C MET A 523 -24.89 3.90 7.18
N ILE A 524 -25.99 4.47 6.68
CA ILE A 524 -27.12 4.92 7.53
C ILE A 524 -27.67 3.71 8.29
N LYS A 525 -27.97 2.61 7.60
CA LYS A 525 -28.47 1.38 8.23
C LYS A 525 -27.54 0.86 9.32
N LEU A 526 -26.23 0.84 9.06
CA LEU A 526 -25.22 0.38 10.04
C LEU A 526 -25.23 1.26 11.30
N ILE A 527 -25.38 2.57 11.14
CA ILE A 527 -25.48 3.50 12.27
C ILE A 527 -26.81 3.28 13.03
N GLU A 528 -27.94 3.12 12.31
CA GLU A 528 -29.23 2.81 12.90
C GLU A 528 -29.20 1.52 13.74
N GLU A 529 -28.51 0.47 13.25
CA GLU A 529 -28.32 -0.79 13.99
C GLU A 529 -27.47 -0.62 15.27
N ALA A 530 -26.63 0.40 15.34
CA ALA A 530 -25.83 0.73 16.51
C ALA A 530 -26.59 1.60 17.53
N LEU A 531 -27.67 2.29 17.09
CA LEU A 531 -28.47 3.15 17.96
C LEU A 531 -29.37 2.31 18.88
N PRO A 532 -29.78 2.87 20.05
CA PRO A 532 -30.75 2.22 20.93
C PRO A 532 -32.08 2.00 20.20
N ASN A 533 -32.59 0.78 20.28
CA ASN A 533 -33.85 0.41 19.66
C ASN A 533 -35.00 1.25 20.27
N LYS A 534 -35.70 2.08 19.49
CA LYS A 534 -36.83 2.90 19.95
C LYS A 534 -37.97 2.07 20.57
N ASN A 535 -37.97 0.76 20.35
CA ASN A 535 -39.04 -0.15 20.74
C ASN A 535 -38.73 -1.07 21.94
N ASN A 536 -37.58 -0.90 22.62
CA ASN A 536 -37.28 -1.68 23.80
C ASN A 536 -37.02 -0.78 25.02
N PRO A 537 -37.99 -0.59 25.92
CA PRO A 537 -37.84 0.28 27.09
C PRO A 537 -36.95 -0.29 28.21
N ASP A 538 -36.38 -1.49 28.04
CA ASP A 538 -35.73 -2.23 29.13
C ASP A 538 -34.21 -1.95 29.35
N THR A 539 -33.71 -0.77 28.94
CA THR A 539 -32.33 -0.37 29.26
C THR A 539 -32.23 0.95 30.02
N LEU A 540 -33.29 1.35 30.74
CA LEU A 540 -33.27 2.51 31.64
C LEU A 540 -33.43 2.08 33.10
N THR A 541 -32.58 1.20 33.58
CA THR A 541 -32.40 1.00 35.05
C THR A 541 -31.06 0.29 35.30
N LEU A 542 -30.04 1.10 35.57
CA LEU A 542 -29.07 0.84 36.64
C LEU A 542 -28.55 2.21 37.09
N GLN A 543 -29.00 2.55 38.28
CA GLN A 543 -28.57 3.69 39.10
C GLN A 543 -27.08 3.68 39.35
#